data_505025d86942bb85a1788cb6172aa54d
#
_entry.id   505025d86942bb85a1788cb6172aa54d
#
_cell.length_a   1.000
_cell.length_b   1.000
_cell.length_c   1.000
_cell.angle_alpha   90.00
_cell.angle_beta   90.00
_cell.angle_gamma   90.00
#
_symmetry.space_group_name_H-M   'P 1'
#
loop_
_entity.id
_entity.type
_entity.pdbx_description
1 polymer ?
#
loop_
_entity_poly.entity_id
_entity_poly.type
_entity_poly.pdbx_seq_one_letter_code
_entity_poly.pdbx_strand_id
1 'polypeptide(L)'
;FGIENAQIIIEDKGALPFVMAARLEAAIVQLVKTDKEYLPEMLPENLYSSARDQHRLSRLYLPGNTPSLMINAGIHSPNAIILDLEDAVAVHKKSEARFLVRNALRHLSFMGVERMVRINQVPAGLDDLDYIIPHHVNAVVVPKCESAEQIHEVNKRIGILQKSKKTPNQVWLIPIVESSLGIIKSYEIATAADNVVALAIGLEDYTADLGIQRTNEGLETLFARSQVINACKAAGIQALDSVFSDVGDAGALKTYARQSKSIGFDGMGCIHPRQLKDIHEGFAPDEREIENAKKIDFDLPF
;
A
#
# COMPACT_ATOMS: atom_id res chain seq x y z
N PHE A 1 27.75 -15.41 -4.85
CA PHE A 1 27.89 -14.49 -5.98
C PHE A 1 29.13 -14.79 -6.85
N GLY A 2 30.07 -15.63 -6.37
CA GLY A 2 31.25 -16.00 -7.16
C GLY A 2 32.31 -14.88 -7.27
N ILE A 3 32.36 -14.00 -6.30
CA ILE A 3 33.38 -12.95 -6.18
C ILE A 3 34.59 -13.56 -5.47
N GLU A 4 35.75 -13.61 -6.16
CA GLU A 4 36.96 -14.25 -5.63
C GLU A 4 37.84 -13.31 -4.79
N ASN A 5 37.80 -12.01 -5.07
CA ASN A 5 38.61 -11.01 -4.37
C ASN A 5 37.72 -9.79 -4.04
N ALA A 6 37.34 -9.67 -2.79
CA ALA A 6 36.61 -8.51 -2.28
C ALA A 6 37.01 -8.22 -0.80
N GLN A 7 37.08 -6.95 -0.46
CA GLN A 7 37.12 -6.52 0.93
C GLN A 7 35.70 -6.12 1.33
N ILE A 8 35.15 -6.76 2.37
CA ILE A 8 33.83 -6.48 2.90
C ILE A 8 33.98 -5.94 4.31
N ILE A 9 33.46 -4.76 4.57
CA ILE A 9 33.37 -4.17 5.91
C ILE A 9 31.90 -4.18 6.31
N ILE A 10 31.58 -4.87 7.41
CA ILE A 10 30.22 -4.96 7.94
C ILE A 10 30.22 -4.35 9.34
N GLU A 11 29.43 -3.29 9.51
CA GLU A 11 29.14 -2.72 10.83
C GLU A 11 27.73 -3.18 11.24
N ASP A 12 27.66 -4.10 12.19
CA ASP A 12 26.39 -4.61 12.72
C ASP A 12 26.11 -4.01 14.10
N LYS A 13 24.87 -3.52 14.26
CA LYS A 13 24.32 -2.98 15.53
C LYS A 13 23.07 -3.76 15.97
N GLY A 14 23.04 -5.06 15.73
CA GLY A 14 21.91 -5.92 16.06
C GLY A 14 20.89 -6.04 14.93
N ALA A 15 21.31 -5.98 13.67
CA ALA A 15 20.44 -6.21 12.52
C ALA A 15 20.03 -7.68 12.42
N LEU A 16 18.79 -7.95 12.04
CA LEU A 16 18.34 -9.30 11.75
C LEU A 16 18.99 -9.85 10.46
N PRO A 17 19.18 -11.17 10.35
CA PRO A 17 19.85 -11.79 9.19
C PRO A 17 19.29 -11.37 7.84
N PHE A 18 17.95 -11.25 7.71
CA PHE A 18 17.32 -10.86 6.46
C PHE A 18 17.68 -9.42 6.04
N VAL A 19 17.94 -8.53 7.00
CA VAL A 19 18.36 -7.13 6.76
C VAL A 19 19.81 -7.09 6.29
N MET A 20 20.69 -7.82 6.97
CA MET A 20 22.10 -7.90 6.57
C MET A 20 22.25 -8.49 5.17
N ALA A 21 21.51 -9.57 4.89
CA ALA A 21 21.50 -10.20 3.58
C ALA A 21 21.02 -9.23 2.48
N ALA A 22 19.93 -8.51 2.71
CA ALA A 22 19.39 -7.53 1.75
C ALA A 22 20.40 -6.41 1.44
N ARG A 23 21.03 -5.85 2.47
CA ARG A 23 22.01 -4.77 2.32
C ARG A 23 23.29 -5.22 1.63
N LEU A 24 23.78 -6.41 1.99
CA LEU A 24 24.96 -6.99 1.34
C LEU A 24 24.70 -7.27 -0.14
N GLU A 25 23.56 -7.86 -0.46
CA GLU A 25 23.17 -8.14 -1.84
C GLU A 25 22.99 -6.84 -2.64
N ALA A 26 22.33 -5.83 -2.08
CA ALA A 26 22.21 -4.51 -2.71
C ALA A 26 23.56 -3.86 -3.02
N ALA A 27 24.54 -4.00 -2.12
CA ALA A 27 25.90 -3.51 -2.35
C ALA A 27 26.62 -4.31 -3.45
N ILE A 28 26.46 -5.64 -3.47
CA ILE A 28 27.09 -6.52 -4.47
C ILE A 28 26.58 -6.19 -5.89
N VAL A 29 25.28 -6.05 -6.08
CA VAL A 29 24.72 -5.80 -7.42
C VAL A 29 25.06 -4.40 -7.96
N GLN A 30 25.44 -3.47 -7.11
CA GLN A 30 25.98 -2.18 -7.54
C GLN A 30 27.42 -2.28 -8.07
N LEU A 31 28.17 -3.27 -7.62
CA LEU A 31 29.58 -3.47 -7.98
C LEU A 31 29.77 -4.49 -9.08
N VAL A 32 28.93 -5.51 -9.13
CA VAL A 32 29.08 -6.66 -10.01
C VAL A 32 27.75 -6.97 -10.70
N LYS A 33 27.75 -7.05 -12.02
CA LYS A 33 26.60 -7.53 -12.77
C LYS A 33 26.42 -9.03 -12.53
N THR A 34 25.32 -9.42 -11.89
CA THR A 34 25.03 -10.81 -11.51
C THR A 34 23.54 -11.10 -11.58
N ASP A 35 23.19 -12.31 -11.97
CA ASP A 35 21.81 -12.83 -11.93
C ASP A 35 21.54 -13.66 -10.67
N LYS A 36 22.54 -13.80 -9.80
CA LYS A 36 22.41 -14.55 -8.55
C LYS A 36 21.70 -13.73 -7.50
N GLU A 37 20.75 -14.36 -6.82
CA GLU A 37 19.97 -13.79 -5.72
C GLU A 37 20.21 -14.58 -4.44
N TYR A 38 20.21 -13.92 -3.31
CA TYR A 38 20.09 -14.55 -2.01
C TYR A 38 18.68 -14.33 -1.47
N LEU A 39 17.88 -15.39 -1.46
CA LEU A 39 16.49 -15.34 -0.99
C LEU A 39 16.38 -16.01 0.39
N PRO A 40 16.02 -15.29 1.45
CA PRO A 40 15.68 -15.91 2.72
C PRO A 40 14.50 -16.87 2.53
N GLU A 41 14.37 -17.85 3.41
CA GLU A 41 13.26 -18.80 3.37
C GLU A 41 11.92 -18.08 3.42
N MET A 42 10.98 -18.56 2.60
CA MET A 42 9.61 -18.04 2.60
C MET A 42 8.86 -18.67 3.77
N LEU A 43 8.34 -17.84 4.67
CA LEU A 43 7.48 -18.33 5.74
C LEU A 43 6.17 -18.88 5.17
N PRO A 44 5.74 -20.10 5.54
CA PRO A 44 4.50 -20.70 5.05
C PRO A 44 3.28 -19.82 5.31
N GLU A 45 3.25 -19.14 6.43
CA GLU A 45 2.20 -18.18 6.80
C GLU A 45 2.11 -16.94 5.90
N ASN A 46 3.09 -16.72 5.03
CA ASN A 46 3.08 -15.64 4.04
C ASN A 46 2.55 -16.08 2.66
N LEU A 47 2.14 -17.33 2.50
CA LEU A 47 1.62 -17.87 1.24
C LEU A 47 0.11 -17.69 1.05
N TYR A 48 -0.50 -16.70 1.70
CA TYR A 48 -1.94 -16.42 1.56
C TYR A 48 -2.22 -15.34 0.52
N SER A 49 -3.42 -15.39 -0.06
CA SER A 49 -3.99 -14.36 -0.92
C SER A 49 -5.10 -13.63 -0.20
N SER A 50 -5.19 -12.31 -0.38
CA SER A 50 -6.30 -11.53 0.14
C SER A 50 -7.52 -11.61 -0.79
N ALA A 51 -8.72 -11.45 -0.21
CA ALA A 51 -9.95 -11.41 -0.99
C ALA A 51 -10.14 -10.04 -1.69
N ARG A 52 -10.91 -10.02 -2.79
CA ARG A 52 -11.23 -8.79 -3.52
C ARG A 52 -11.94 -7.78 -2.62
N ASP A 53 -12.89 -8.25 -1.82
CA ASP A 53 -13.76 -7.50 -0.94
C ASP A 53 -13.26 -7.40 0.50
N GLN A 54 -12.01 -7.78 0.75
CA GLN A 54 -11.40 -7.67 2.07
C GLN A 54 -11.53 -6.24 2.60
N HIS A 55 -11.92 -6.10 3.87
CA HIS A 55 -11.99 -4.79 4.52
C HIS A 55 -10.63 -4.12 4.63
N ARG A 56 -10.53 -2.86 4.20
CA ARG A 56 -9.31 -2.05 4.21
C ARG A 56 -9.51 -0.76 5.00
N LEU A 57 -10.13 -0.87 6.20
CA LEU A 57 -10.41 0.29 7.07
C LEU A 57 -9.17 1.08 7.41
N SER A 58 -8.06 0.39 7.70
CA SER A 58 -6.78 1.02 8.04
C SER A 58 -5.64 0.43 7.21
N ARG A 59 -4.80 1.29 6.66
CA ARG A 59 -3.63 0.91 5.86
C ARG A 59 -2.40 1.62 6.43
N LEU A 60 -1.55 0.86 7.14
CA LEU A 60 -0.38 1.40 7.83
C LEU A 60 0.81 1.50 6.87
N TYR A 61 1.25 2.72 6.59
CA TYR A 61 2.45 2.98 5.79
C TYR A 61 3.72 2.79 6.61
N LEU A 62 4.68 2.06 6.05
CA LEU A 62 5.99 1.78 6.63
C LEU A 62 7.08 2.01 5.59
N PRO A 63 8.10 2.87 5.87
CA PRO A 63 9.20 3.08 4.94
C PRO A 63 9.94 1.78 4.61
N GLY A 64 10.10 1.47 3.32
CA GLY A 64 10.73 0.25 2.82
C GLY A 64 12.21 0.11 3.15
N ASN A 65 12.85 1.17 3.63
CA ASN A 65 14.24 1.17 4.06
C ASN A 65 14.43 1.15 5.60
N THR A 66 13.34 1.01 6.37
CA THR A 66 13.36 1.05 7.85
C THR A 66 12.85 -0.26 8.44
N PRO A 67 13.66 -1.33 8.42
CA PRO A 67 13.23 -2.67 8.84
C PRO A 67 12.76 -2.74 10.30
N SER A 68 13.25 -1.88 11.20
CA SER A 68 12.80 -1.81 12.59
C SER A 68 11.30 -1.51 12.74
N LEU A 69 10.70 -0.80 11.78
CA LEU A 69 9.25 -0.53 11.76
C LEU A 69 8.44 -1.69 11.17
N MET A 70 9.08 -2.57 10.37
CA MET A 70 8.42 -3.71 9.73
C MET A 70 8.27 -4.91 10.66
N ILE A 71 9.26 -5.16 11.54
CA ILE A 71 9.44 -6.40 12.30
C ILE A 71 8.19 -6.80 13.09
N ASN A 72 7.55 -5.87 13.77
CA ASN A 72 6.38 -6.16 14.60
C ASN A 72 5.11 -5.43 14.12
N ALA A 73 5.06 -5.03 12.87
CA ALA A 73 3.97 -4.21 12.36
C ALA A 73 2.60 -4.92 12.44
N GLY A 74 2.56 -6.25 12.28
CA GLY A 74 1.34 -7.05 12.39
C GLY A 74 0.71 -7.06 13.78
N ILE A 75 1.48 -6.88 14.85
CA ILE A 75 0.99 -6.88 16.26
C ILE A 75 -0.07 -5.77 16.46
N HIS A 76 0.05 -4.68 15.72
CA HIS A 76 -0.88 -3.55 15.82
C HIS A 76 -2.22 -3.80 15.12
N SER A 77 -2.36 -4.94 14.43
CA SER A 77 -3.59 -5.38 13.76
C SER A 77 -4.22 -4.35 12.81
N PRO A 78 -3.45 -3.68 11.91
CA PRO A 78 -4.06 -2.92 10.84
C PRO A 78 -4.76 -3.89 9.87
N ASN A 79 -5.69 -3.39 9.04
CA ASN A 79 -6.26 -4.23 7.97
C ASN A 79 -5.22 -4.51 6.87
N ALA A 80 -4.35 -3.54 6.60
CA ALA A 80 -3.24 -3.70 5.67
C ALA A 80 -1.98 -2.96 6.12
N ILE A 81 -0.82 -3.47 5.69
CA ILE A 81 0.48 -2.83 5.82
C ILE A 81 0.95 -2.47 4.42
N ILE A 82 1.41 -1.23 4.23
CA ILE A 82 2.01 -0.75 2.98
C ILE A 82 3.51 -0.59 3.21
N LEU A 83 4.31 -1.47 2.60
CA LEU A 83 5.76 -1.30 2.53
C LEU A 83 6.05 -0.30 1.41
N ASP A 84 6.57 0.85 1.77
CA ASP A 84 6.69 1.98 0.84
C ASP A 84 8.06 2.07 0.19
N LEU A 85 8.12 2.04 -1.14
CA LEU A 85 9.34 2.24 -1.94
C LEU A 85 9.41 3.64 -2.55
N GLU A 86 8.37 4.47 -2.37
CA GLU A 86 8.25 5.76 -3.04
C GLU A 86 8.71 6.92 -2.13
N ASP A 87 7.83 7.79 -1.66
CA ASP A 87 8.17 9.06 -1.01
C ASP A 87 8.81 8.90 0.38
N ALA A 88 8.49 7.83 1.12
CA ALA A 88 9.11 7.56 2.40
C ALA A 88 10.58 7.07 2.29
N VAL A 89 11.10 6.87 1.07
CA VAL A 89 12.45 6.38 0.81
C VAL A 89 13.24 7.39 -0.01
N ALA A 90 14.33 7.90 0.55
CA ALA A 90 15.23 8.80 -0.16
C ALA A 90 15.76 8.15 -1.46
N VAL A 91 15.91 8.94 -2.53
CA VAL A 91 16.27 8.45 -3.88
C VAL A 91 17.48 7.52 -3.88
N HIS A 92 18.55 7.88 -3.17
CA HIS A 92 19.78 7.07 -3.09
C HIS A 92 19.62 5.76 -2.30
N LYS A 93 18.50 5.56 -1.59
CA LYS A 93 18.17 4.35 -0.83
C LYS A 93 17.15 3.45 -1.51
N LYS A 94 16.54 3.87 -2.60
CA LYS A 94 15.48 3.11 -3.29
C LYS A 94 15.96 1.75 -3.76
N SER A 95 17.18 1.64 -4.28
CA SER A 95 17.76 0.35 -4.69
C SER A 95 17.90 -0.62 -3.52
N GLU A 96 18.43 -0.17 -2.37
CA GLU A 96 18.54 -0.99 -1.16
C GLU A 96 17.16 -1.40 -0.60
N ALA A 97 16.19 -0.48 -0.63
CA ALA A 97 14.84 -0.71 -0.12
C ALA A 97 14.12 -1.86 -0.86
N ARG A 98 14.33 -2.04 -2.17
CA ARG A 98 13.78 -3.15 -2.95
C ARG A 98 14.15 -4.51 -2.34
N PHE A 99 15.44 -4.70 -2.00
CA PHE A 99 15.93 -5.94 -1.37
C PHE A 99 15.38 -6.12 0.04
N LEU A 100 15.27 -5.04 0.81
CA LEU A 100 14.71 -5.09 2.16
C LEU A 100 13.23 -5.48 2.13
N VAL A 101 12.42 -4.85 1.27
CA VAL A 101 11.00 -5.16 1.11
C VAL A 101 10.81 -6.60 0.59
N ARG A 102 11.59 -7.04 -0.40
CA ARG A 102 11.59 -8.42 -0.89
C ARG A 102 11.83 -9.43 0.24
N ASN A 103 12.88 -9.20 1.02
CA ASN A 103 13.25 -10.10 2.10
C ASN A 103 12.23 -10.04 3.26
N ALA A 104 11.65 -8.87 3.54
CA ALA A 104 10.57 -8.72 4.52
C ALA A 104 9.30 -9.50 4.12
N LEU A 105 8.86 -9.41 2.87
CA LEU A 105 7.72 -10.18 2.34
C LEU A 105 7.90 -11.69 2.51
N ARG A 106 9.15 -12.16 2.45
CA ARG A 106 9.48 -13.59 2.60
C ARG A 106 9.57 -14.03 4.07
N HIS A 107 10.24 -13.25 4.90
CA HIS A 107 10.78 -13.69 6.17
C HIS A 107 10.19 -13.02 7.42
N LEU A 108 9.32 -12.02 7.27
CA LEU A 108 8.61 -11.43 8.41
C LEU A 108 7.18 -11.96 8.49
N SER A 109 6.76 -12.35 9.69
CA SER A 109 5.36 -12.61 9.96
C SER A 109 4.59 -11.30 10.09
N PHE A 110 3.61 -11.09 9.22
CA PHE A 110 2.67 -9.98 9.32
C PHE A 110 1.33 -10.39 9.96
N MET A 111 1.27 -11.61 10.57
CA MET A 111 0.11 -12.10 11.33
C MET A 111 -1.20 -12.11 10.54
N GLY A 112 -1.16 -12.44 9.25
CA GLY A 112 -2.34 -12.48 8.38
C GLY A 112 -2.84 -11.12 7.89
N VAL A 113 -2.15 -10.02 8.19
CA VAL A 113 -2.46 -8.68 7.69
C VAL A 113 -2.18 -8.59 6.19
N GLU A 114 -3.05 -7.96 5.40
CA GLU A 114 -2.84 -7.78 3.96
C GLU A 114 -1.54 -7.01 3.69
N ARG A 115 -0.65 -7.60 2.87
CA ARG A 115 0.67 -7.05 2.56
C ARG A 115 0.62 -6.32 1.23
N MET A 116 0.78 -5.02 1.29
CA MET A 116 0.81 -4.13 0.14
C MET A 116 2.20 -3.55 -0.03
N VAL A 117 2.57 -3.22 -1.26
CA VAL A 117 3.78 -2.46 -1.57
C VAL A 117 3.41 -1.26 -2.43
N ARG A 118 3.76 -0.06 -1.97
CA ARG A 118 3.71 1.13 -2.82
C ARG A 118 5.00 1.18 -3.63
N ILE A 119 4.86 1.01 -4.94
CA ILE A 119 5.98 1.09 -5.89
C ILE A 119 6.34 2.55 -6.18
N ASN A 120 7.47 2.77 -6.81
CA ASN A 120 7.79 4.09 -7.35
C ASN A 120 6.82 4.46 -8.47
N GLN A 121 6.76 5.75 -8.83
CA GLN A 121 5.96 6.21 -9.94
C GLN A 121 6.33 5.48 -11.24
N VAL A 122 5.33 5.09 -12.04
CA VAL A 122 5.52 4.50 -13.37
C VAL A 122 6.14 5.57 -14.30
N PRO A 123 7.17 5.24 -15.13
CA PRO A 123 7.61 3.87 -15.44
C PRO A 123 8.67 3.27 -14.48
N ALA A 124 9.35 4.05 -13.65
CA ALA A 124 10.43 3.57 -12.77
C ALA A 124 9.96 2.47 -11.79
N GLY A 125 8.71 2.54 -11.34
CA GLY A 125 8.10 1.55 -10.45
C GLY A 125 7.89 0.16 -11.07
N LEU A 126 7.97 0.03 -12.40
CA LEU A 126 7.88 -1.28 -13.05
C LEU A 126 9.05 -2.20 -12.65
N ASP A 127 10.22 -1.63 -12.35
CA ASP A 127 11.37 -2.40 -11.87
C ASP A 127 11.17 -2.89 -10.43
N ASP A 128 10.37 -2.19 -9.61
CA ASP A 128 10.08 -2.61 -8.24
C ASP A 128 9.29 -3.94 -8.23
N LEU A 129 8.48 -4.17 -9.26
CA LEU A 129 7.67 -5.38 -9.40
C LEU A 129 8.52 -6.66 -9.44
N ASP A 130 9.75 -6.60 -9.97
CA ASP A 130 10.66 -7.74 -10.00
C ASP A 130 11.01 -8.25 -8.59
N TYR A 131 11.02 -7.34 -7.62
CA TYR A 131 11.36 -7.63 -6.23
C TYR A 131 10.15 -8.00 -5.35
N ILE A 132 8.92 -7.85 -5.83
CA ILE A 132 7.75 -8.07 -4.97
C ILE A 132 6.80 -9.13 -5.52
N ILE A 133 6.57 -9.19 -6.83
CA ILE A 133 5.61 -10.12 -7.44
C ILE A 133 5.97 -11.59 -7.18
N PRO A 134 7.26 -12.03 -7.30
CA PRO A 134 7.62 -13.41 -7.01
C PRO A 134 7.52 -13.78 -5.52
N HIS A 135 7.23 -12.83 -4.65
CA HIS A 135 7.32 -13.00 -3.20
C HIS A 135 5.99 -12.81 -2.47
N HIS A 136 4.87 -13.15 -3.13
CA HIS A 136 3.53 -13.22 -2.55
C HIS A 136 3.02 -11.91 -1.95
N VAL A 137 3.31 -10.76 -2.58
CA VAL A 137 2.61 -9.53 -2.26
C VAL A 137 1.11 -9.69 -2.56
N ASN A 138 0.23 -9.16 -1.70
CA ASN A 138 -1.21 -9.24 -1.89
C ASN A 138 -1.74 -8.13 -2.80
N ALA A 139 -1.22 -6.90 -2.65
CA ALA A 139 -1.61 -5.78 -3.49
C ALA A 139 -0.43 -4.86 -3.82
N VAL A 140 -0.47 -4.27 -5.00
CA VAL A 140 0.44 -3.20 -5.45
C VAL A 140 -0.30 -1.88 -5.39
N VAL A 141 0.28 -0.93 -4.66
CA VAL A 141 -0.20 0.45 -4.59
C VAL A 141 0.56 1.25 -5.64
N VAL A 142 -0.16 1.81 -6.62
CA VAL A 142 0.41 2.54 -7.76
C VAL A 142 0.25 4.05 -7.51
N PRO A 143 1.32 4.77 -7.15
CA PRO A 143 1.25 6.19 -6.85
C PRO A 143 1.12 7.04 -8.12
N LYS A 144 0.67 8.28 -7.96
CA LYS A 144 0.61 9.32 -9.00
C LYS A 144 -0.04 8.79 -10.28
N CYS A 145 -1.17 8.08 -10.09
CA CYS A 145 -1.89 7.45 -11.20
C CYS A 145 -2.80 8.49 -11.88
N GLU A 146 -2.57 8.70 -13.18
CA GLU A 146 -3.28 9.69 -13.99
C GLU A 146 -3.96 9.08 -15.24
N SER A 147 -3.80 7.77 -15.47
CA SER A 147 -4.43 7.13 -16.62
C SER A 147 -4.60 5.60 -16.45
N ALA A 148 -5.53 5.04 -17.24
CA ALA A 148 -5.71 3.59 -17.35
C ALA A 148 -4.48 2.88 -17.94
N GLU A 149 -3.72 3.55 -18.81
CA GLU A 149 -2.50 3.01 -19.44
C GLU A 149 -1.46 2.62 -18.40
N GLN A 150 -1.27 3.43 -17.35
CA GLN A 150 -0.32 3.11 -16.26
C GLN A 150 -0.73 1.79 -15.57
N ILE A 151 -2.00 1.55 -15.38
CA ILE A 151 -2.53 0.31 -14.81
C ILE A 151 -2.30 -0.88 -15.76
N HIS A 152 -2.52 -0.68 -17.05
CA HIS A 152 -2.25 -1.70 -18.07
C HIS A 152 -0.76 -2.07 -18.13
N GLU A 153 0.15 -1.10 -18.03
CA GLU A 153 1.60 -1.33 -18.01
C GLU A 153 2.00 -2.15 -16.76
N VAL A 154 1.49 -1.78 -15.59
CA VAL A 154 1.72 -2.54 -14.34
C VAL A 154 1.22 -3.97 -14.48
N ASN A 155 -0.01 -4.19 -14.96
CA ASN A 155 -0.57 -5.52 -15.16
C ASN A 155 0.21 -6.35 -16.19
N LYS A 156 0.65 -5.73 -17.28
CA LYS A 156 1.49 -6.39 -18.27
C LYS A 156 2.80 -6.90 -17.63
N ARG A 157 3.45 -6.07 -16.81
CA ARG A 157 4.67 -6.48 -16.09
C ARG A 157 4.41 -7.60 -15.09
N ILE A 158 3.35 -7.50 -14.30
CA ILE A 158 2.91 -8.56 -13.35
C ILE A 158 2.74 -9.89 -14.12
N GLY A 159 1.99 -9.89 -15.22
CA GLY A 159 1.75 -11.11 -16.00
C GLY A 159 3.02 -11.75 -16.56
N ILE A 160 4.01 -10.95 -16.99
CA ILE A 160 5.32 -11.45 -17.44
C ILE A 160 6.06 -12.12 -16.27
N LEU A 161 6.09 -11.47 -15.09
CA LEU A 161 6.79 -11.96 -13.92
C LEU A 161 6.16 -13.25 -13.37
N GLN A 162 4.84 -13.30 -13.27
CA GLN A 162 4.13 -14.49 -12.82
C GLN A 162 4.38 -15.70 -13.71
N LYS A 163 4.39 -15.50 -15.02
CA LYS A 163 4.74 -16.55 -16.00
C LYS A 163 6.18 -17.03 -15.85
N SER A 164 7.14 -16.10 -15.82
CA SER A 164 8.57 -16.42 -15.78
C SER A 164 9.01 -17.08 -14.48
N LYS A 165 8.45 -16.62 -13.35
CA LYS A 165 8.81 -17.12 -12.01
C LYS A 165 7.88 -18.23 -11.51
N LYS A 166 6.83 -18.59 -12.27
CA LYS A 166 5.83 -19.62 -11.93
C LYS A 166 5.14 -19.35 -10.57
N THR A 167 4.79 -18.10 -10.32
CA THR A 167 4.12 -17.64 -9.08
C THR A 167 2.72 -17.11 -9.42
N PRO A 168 1.71 -17.94 -9.58
CA PRO A 168 0.36 -17.56 -10.04
C PRO A 168 -0.54 -17.01 -8.91
N ASN A 169 0.01 -16.30 -7.94
CA ASN A 169 -0.79 -15.67 -6.88
C ASN A 169 -1.59 -14.49 -7.41
N GLN A 170 -2.81 -14.31 -6.87
CA GLN A 170 -3.61 -13.11 -7.16
C GLN A 170 -2.92 -11.87 -6.59
N VAL A 171 -2.81 -10.84 -7.41
CA VAL A 171 -2.27 -9.53 -7.03
C VAL A 171 -3.31 -8.46 -7.34
N TRP A 172 -3.73 -7.73 -6.32
CA TRP A 172 -4.66 -6.62 -6.44
C TRP A 172 -3.93 -5.32 -6.75
N LEU A 173 -4.61 -4.37 -7.38
CA LEU A 173 -4.10 -3.03 -7.64
C LEU A 173 -4.91 -2.00 -6.88
N ILE A 174 -4.20 -1.04 -6.29
CA ILE A 174 -4.76 0.11 -5.60
C ILE A 174 -4.06 1.36 -6.13
N PRO A 175 -4.57 1.97 -7.21
CA PRO A 175 -4.07 3.25 -7.70
C PRO A 175 -4.28 4.36 -6.67
N ILE A 176 -3.31 5.28 -6.54
CA ILE A 176 -3.47 6.53 -5.81
C ILE A 176 -3.67 7.65 -6.82
N VAL A 177 -4.80 8.34 -6.75
CA VAL A 177 -5.10 9.54 -7.51
C VAL A 177 -4.79 10.76 -6.63
N GLU A 178 -3.81 11.53 -7.03
CA GLU A 178 -3.22 12.60 -6.20
C GLU A 178 -2.76 13.80 -7.01
N SER A 179 -3.37 13.98 -8.20
CA SER A 179 -3.25 15.16 -9.05
C SER A 179 -4.62 15.53 -9.62
N SER A 180 -4.76 16.76 -10.09
CA SER A 180 -5.96 17.26 -10.75
C SER A 180 -6.39 16.36 -11.91
N LEU A 181 -5.42 15.90 -12.72
CA LEU A 181 -5.67 14.99 -13.84
C LEU A 181 -6.15 13.62 -13.36
N GLY A 182 -5.49 13.04 -12.33
CA GLY A 182 -5.88 11.76 -11.74
C GLY A 182 -7.30 11.80 -11.16
N ILE A 183 -7.66 12.90 -10.48
CA ILE A 183 -9.01 13.09 -9.95
C ILE A 183 -10.05 13.11 -11.07
N ILE A 184 -9.83 13.86 -12.13
CA ILE A 184 -10.78 13.93 -13.27
C ILE A 184 -10.92 12.57 -13.97
N LYS A 185 -9.84 11.79 -14.05
CA LYS A 185 -9.83 10.46 -14.69
C LYS A 185 -10.11 9.30 -13.73
N SER A 186 -10.53 9.55 -12.51
CA SER A 186 -10.67 8.52 -11.48
C SER A 186 -11.57 7.34 -11.89
N TYR A 187 -12.65 7.56 -12.64
CA TYR A 187 -13.51 6.47 -13.13
C TYR A 187 -12.81 5.60 -14.19
N GLU A 188 -12.09 6.21 -15.12
CA GLU A 188 -11.30 5.50 -16.13
C GLU A 188 -10.24 4.62 -15.47
N ILE A 189 -9.55 5.16 -14.45
CA ILE A 189 -8.55 4.42 -13.67
C ILE A 189 -9.20 3.30 -12.85
N ALA A 190 -10.33 3.56 -12.22
CA ALA A 190 -11.09 2.59 -11.41
C ALA A 190 -11.52 1.35 -12.21
N THR A 191 -11.82 1.54 -13.50
CA THR A 191 -12.33 0.50 -14.41
C THR A 191 -11.27 -0.06 -15.34
N ALA A 192 -10.00 0.33 -15.17
CA ALA A 192 -8.91 -0.04 -16.08
C ALA A 192 -8.62 -1.55 -16.11
N ALA A 193 -8.86 -2.28 -15.03
CA ALA A 193 -8.65 -3.73 -14.97
C ALA A 193 -9.46 -4.38 -13.84
N ASP A 194 -9.79 -5.66 -14.01
CA ASP A 194 -10.60 -6.43 -13.05
C ASP A 194 -9.96 -6.59 -11.67
N ASN A 195 -8.63 -6.49 -11.59
CA ASN A 195 -7.88 -6.58 -10.34
C ASN A 195 -7.65 -5.22 -9.67
N VAL A 196 -8.19 -4.13 -10.17
CA VAL A 196 -8.32 -2.88 -9.42
C VAL A 196 -9.45 -3.08 -8.41
N VAL A 197 -9.13 -3.00 -7.12
CA VAL A 197 -10.08 -3.28 -6.02
C VAL A 197 -10.41 -2.07 -5.17
N ALA A 198 -9.64 -1.00 -5.32
CA ALA A 198 -9.85 0.27 -4.64
C ALA A 198 -9.13 1.40 -5.38
N LEU A 199 -9.59 2.64 -5.21
CA LEU A 199 -8.78 3.83 -5.42
C LEU A 199 -8.46 4.47 -4.07
N ALA A 200 -7.24 4.94 -3.91
CA ALA A 200 -6.86 5.81 -2.82
C ALA A 200 -6.70 7.26 -3.30
N ILE A 201 -7.00 8.22 -2.44
CA ILE A 201 -6.72 9.63 -2.71
C ILE A 201 -5.51 10.10 -1.90
N GLY A 202 -4.56 10.82 -2.52
CA GLY A 202 -3.42 11.46 -1.88
C GLY A 202 -3.62 12.96 -1.78
N LEU A 203 -4.08 13.46 -0.64
CA LEU A 203 -4.47 14.88 -0.51
C LEU A 203 -3.30 15.82 -0.39
N GLU A 204 -2.14 15.38 0.11
CA GLU A 204 -0.95 16.23 0.22
C GLU A 204 -0.43 16.59 -1.19
N ASP A 205 -0.23 15.58 -2.04
CA ASP A 205 0.21 15.80 -3.43
C ASP A 205 -0.87 16.52 -4.26
N TYR A 206 -2.16 16.17 -4.05
CA TYR A 206 -3.27 16.85 -4.74
C TYR A 206 -3.31 18.34 -4.44
N THR A 207 -3.17 18.77 -3.17
CA THR A 207 -3.17 20.20 -2.83
C THR A 207 -1.90 20.90 -3.31
N ALA A 208 -0.77 20.18 -3.33
CA ALA A 208 0.46 20.68 -3.92
C ALA A 208 0.33 20.89 -5.44
N ASP A 209 -0.29 19.95 -6.17
CA ASP A 209 -0.58 20.06 -7.61
C ASP A 209 -1.48 21.27 -7.91
N LEU A 210 -2.47 21.55 -7.06
CA LEU A 210 -3.32 22.74 -7.17
C LEU A 210 -2.61 24.05 -6.76
N GLY A 211 -1.46 23.98 -6.09
CA GLY A 211 -0.77 25.15 -5.54
C GLY A 211 -1.49 25.79 -4.35
N ILE A 212 -2.23 25.02 -3.56
CA ILE A 212 -2.99 25.47 -2.39
C ILE A 212 -2.55 24.75 -1.12
N GLN A 213 -2.92 25.29 0.04
CA GLN A 213 -2.67 24.64 1.33
C GLN A 213 -3.84 23.76 1.72
N ARG A 214 -3.54 22.55 2.24
CA ARG A 214 -4.52 21.70 2.88
C ARG A 214 -4.96 22.30 4.21
N THR A 215 -6.27 22.29 4.47
CA THR A 215 -6.86 22.80 5.71
C THR A 215 -7.56 21.70 6.49
N ASN A 216 -7.82 21.94 7.78
CA ASN A 216 -8.59 20.99 8.61
C ASN A 216 -10.08 20.99 8.24
N GLU A 217 -10.60 22.09 7.71
CA GLU A 217 -11.97 22.22 7.22
C GLU A 217 -12.21 21.39 5.96
N GLY A 218 -11.18 21.21 5.11
CA GLY A 218 -11.15 20.31 3.98
C GLY A 218 -12.06 20.67 2.81
N LEU A 219 -12.55 21.92 2.74
CA LEU A 219 -13.42 22.38 1.65
C LEU A 219 -12.70 22.35 0.29
N GLU A 220 -11.42 22.64 0.28
CA GLU A 220 -10.55 22.62 -0.91
C GLU A 220 -10.40 21.22 -1.49
N THR A 221 -10.62 20.18 -0.70
CA THR A 221 -10.49 18.78 -1.11
C THR A 221 -11.85 18.09 -1.34
N LEU A 222 -12.96 18.74 -1.01
CA LEU A 222 -14.30 18.11 -1.03
C LEU A 222 -14.70 17.61 -2.42
N PHE A 223 -14.43 18.39 -3.47
CA PHE A 223 -14.71 17.96 -4.84
C PHE A 223 -13.92 16.70 -5.20
N ALA A 224 -12.61 16.69 -4.96
CA ALA A 224 -11.74 15.57 -5.29
C ALA A 224 -12.14 14.29 -4.53
N ARG A 225 -12.43 14.41 -3.23
CA ARG A 225 -12.89 13.30 -2.40
C ARG A 225 -14.24 12.75 -2.91
N SER A 226 -15.19 13.60 -3.20
CA SER A 226 -16.51 13.21 -3.74
C SER A 226 -16.38 12.56 -5.12
N GLN A 227 -15.50 13.07 -6.00
CA GLN A 227 -15.26 12.52 -7.33
C GLN A 227 -14.70 11.08 -7.23
N VAL A 228 -13.69 10.85 -6.36
CA VAL A 228 -13.11 9.52 -6.15
C VAL A 228 -14.16 8.54 -5.59
N ILE A 229 -14.96 8.96 -4.60
CA ILE A 229 -16.02 8.12 -4.05
C ILE A 229 -17.00 7.71 -5.15
N ASN A 230 -17.51 8.67 -5.95
CA ASN A 230 -18.46 8.37 -7.02
C ASN A 230 -17.85 7.42 -8.07
N ALA A 231 -16.58 7.64 -8.45
CA ALA A 231 -15.88 6.76 -9.38
C ALA A 231 -15.77 5.33 -8.84
N CYS A 232 -15.37 5.17 -7.56
CA CYS A 232 -15.25 3.86 -6.91
C CYS A 232 -16.61 3.15 -6.81
N LYS A 233 -17.64 3.84 -6.35
CA LYS A 233 -18.99 3.24 -6.21
C LYS A 233 -19.57 2.84 -7.57
N ALA A 234 -19.37 3.66 -8.61
CA ALA A 234 -19.78 3.32 -9.97
C ALA A 234 -19.01 2.12 -10.55
N ALA A 235 -17.75 1.94 -10.17
CA ALA A 235 -16.93 0.80 -10.57
C ALA A 235 -17.11 -0.45 -9.68
N GLY A 236 -17.84 -0.37 -8.57
CA GLY A 236 -18.02 -1.47 -7.62
C GLY A 236 -16.76 -1.83 -6.84
N ILE A 237 -15.92 -0.83 -6.53
CA ILE A 237 -14.66 -0.97 -5.77
C ILE A 237 -14.64 -0.06 -4.54
N GLN A 238 -13.65 -0.25 -3.65
CA GLN A 238 -13.52 0.53 -2.42
C GLN A 238 -12.94 1.93 -2.70
N ALA A 239 -13.46 2.94 -1.99
CA ALA A 239 -12.88 4.28 -1.92
C ALA A 239 -12.06 4.42 -0.64
N LEU A 240 -10.78 4.80 -0.74
CA LEU A 240 -9.85 4.85 0.38
C LEU A 240 -9.31 6.28 0.55
N ASP A 241 -9.57 6.85 1.74
CA ASP A 241 -9.19 8.23 2.01
C ASP A 241 -7.69 8.38 2.32
N SER A 242 -7.22 9.60 2.30
CA SER A 242 -5.85 10.02 2.56
C SER A 242 -5.43 9.74 4.01
N VAL A 243 -4.14 9.88 4.27
CA VAL A 243 -3.59 9.86 5.63
C VAL A 243 -3.97 11.13 6.38
N PHE A 244 -4.03 11.02 7.71
CA PHE A 244 -4.12 12.17 8.61
C PHE A 244 -2.72 12.44 9.19
N SER A 245 -2.18 13.62 8.89
CA SER A 245 -0.75 13.93 9.09
C SER A 245 -0.40 14.18 10.56
N ASP A 246 -1.33 14.73 11.36
CA ASP A 246 -1.08 15.00 12.77
C ASP A 246 -1.29 13.77 13.63
N VAL A 247 -0.18 13.08 13.93
CA VAL A 247 -0.18 11.88 14.80
C VAL A 247 -0.51 12.21 16.26
N GLY A 248 -0.38 13.48 16.67
CA GLY A 248 -0.60 13.93 18.05
C GLY A 248 -2.06 14.20 18.39
N ASP A 249 -2.89 14.52 17.38
CA ASP A 249 -4.29 14.90 17.58
C ASP A 249 -5.26 13.73 17.31
N ALA A 250 -5.44 12.87 18.32
CA ALA A 250 -6.37 11.75 18.24
C ALA A 250 -7.84 12.20 18.10
N GLY A 251 -8.21 13.34 18.68
CA GLY A 251 -9.57 13.88 18.60
C GLY A 251 -9.93 14.33 17.20
N ALA A 252 -9.05 15.09 16.56
CA ALA A 252 -9.22 15.51 15.18
C ALA A 252 -9.20 14.31 14.23
N LEU A 253 -8.31 13.34 14.41
CA LEU A 253 -8.28 12.11 13.62
C LEU A 253 -9.62 11.36 13.69
N LYS A 254 -10.17 11.16 14.88
CA LYS A 254 -11.45 10.46 15.05
C LYS A 254 -12.61 11.19 14.38
N THR A 255 -12.62 12.52 14.45
CA THR A 255 -13.60 13.36 13.74
C THR A 255 -13.44 13.22 12.25
N TYR A 256 -12.22 13.30 11.74
CA TYR A 256 -11.88 13.14 10.32
C TYR A 256 -12.32 11.74 9.80
N ALA A 257 -12.01 10.67 10.53
CA ALA A 257 -12.39 9.31 10.15
C ALA A 257 -13.92 9.14 10.05
N ARG A 258 -14.69 9.72 10.99
CA ARG A 258 -16.16 9.74 10.92
C ARG A 258 -16.68 10.52 9.72
N GLN A 259 -16.09 11.68 9.42
CA GLN A 259 -16.43 12.46 8.24
C GLN A 259 -16.13 11.67 6.96
N SER A 260 -14.95 11.03 6.88
CA SER A 260 -14.58 10.18 5.75
C SER A 260 -15.61 9.08 5.51
N LYS A 261 -16.00 8.34 6.56
CA LYS A 261 -17.07 7.34 6.50
C LYS A 261 -18.38 7.96 6.02
N SER A 262 -18.79 9.09 6.60
CA SER A 262 -20.08 9.72 6.32
C SER A 262 -20.25 10.19 4.88
N ILE A 263 -19.17 10.55 4.18
CA ILE A 263 -19.20 10.93 2.77
C ILE A 263 -19.02 9.75 1.82
N GLY A 264 -18.69 8.54 2.33
CA GLY A 264 -18.71 7.30 1.56
C GLY A 264 -17.37 6.60 1.35
N PHE A 265 -16.31 6.97 2.06
CA PHE A 265 -15.07 6.19 2.08
C PHE A 265 -15.23 4.89 2.86
N ASP A 266 -14.50 3.86 2.44
CA ASP A 266 -14.50 2.51 3.03
C ASP A 266 -13.31 2.31 3.99
N GLY A 267 -12.37 3.27 4.06
CA GLY A 267 -11.20 3.25 4.93
C GLY A 267 -10.24 4.40 4.62
N MET A 268 -9.14 4.45 5.34
CA MET A 268 -8.12 5.51 5.17
C MET A 268 -6.70 5.01 5.42
N GLY A 269 -5.71 5.79 4.99
CA GLY A 269 -4.31 5.56 5.31
C GLY A 269 -3.95 6.02 6.73
N CYS A 270 -2.90 5.43 7.31
CA CYS A 270 -2.28 5.90 8.55
C CYS A 270 -0.76 5.75 8.49
N ILE A 271 -0.06 6.61 9.22
CA ILE A 271 1.41 6.68 9.24
C ILE A 271 2.01 6.30 10.60
N HIS A 272 1.17 6.01 11.58
CA HIS A 272 1.62 5.58 12.90
C HIS A 272 0.61 4.60 13.53
N PRO A 273 1.06 3.53 14.24
CA PRO A 273 0.16 2.56 14.85
C PRO A 273 -0.83 3.13 15.86
N ARG A 274 -0.51 4.23 16.53
CA ARG A 274 -1.43 4.92 17.46
C ARG A 274 -2.74 5.36 16.80
N GLN A 275 -2.72 5.62 15.49
CA GLN A 275 -3.89 6.08 14.74
C GLN A 275 -4.92 4.97 14.50
N LEU A 276 -4.51 3.69 14.56
CA LEU A 276 -5.34 2.55 14.18
C LEU A 276 -6.64 2.47 14.98
N LYS A 277 -6.55 2.64 16.30
CA LYS A 277 -7.73 2.59 17.18
C LYS A 277 -8.77 3.64 16.79
N ASP A 278 -8.34 4.90 16.62
CA ASP A 278 -9.24 6.01 16.31
C ASP A 278 -9.85 5.88 14.90
N ILE A 279 -9.09 5.35 13.95
CA ILE A 279 -9.59 5.01 12.61
C ILE A 279 -10.66 3.91 12.70
N HIS A 280 -10.37 2.80 13.37
CA HIS A 280 -11.32 1.70 13.52
C HIS A 280 -12.61 2.15 14.22
N GLU A 281 -12.50 2.95 15.30
CA GLU A 281 -13.66 3.53 15.97
C GLU A 281 -14.43 4.54 15.10
N GLY A 282 -13.72 5.31 14.26
CA GLY A 282 -14.33 6.27 13.34
C GLY A 282 -15.13 5.60 12.21
N PHE A 283 -14.65 4.48 11.70
CA PHE A 283 -15.32 3.69 10.65
C PHE A 283 -16.28 2.62 11.20
N ALA A 284 -16.29 2.34 12.51
CA ALA A 284 -17.22 1.39 13.11
C ALA A 284 -18.68 1.81 12.86
N PRO A 285 -19.60 0.85 12.65
CA PRO A 285 -21.03 1.17 12.59
C PRO A 285 -21.52 1.69 13.93
N ASP A 286 -22.39 2.69 13.89
CA ASP A 286 -23.09 3.16 15.09
C ASP A 286 -24.27 2.25 15.49
N GLU A 287 -24.84 2.45 16.69
CA GLU A 287 -25.94 1.63 17.17
C GLU A 287 -27.16 1.67 16.24
N ARG A 288 -27.44 2.82 15.65
CA ARG A 288 -28.57 3.01 14.72
C ARG A 288 -28.33 2.28 13.40
N GLU A 289 -27.11 2.30 12.87
CA GLU A 289 -26.73 1.54 11.68
C GLU A 289 -26.88 0.04 11.94
N ILE A 290 -26.44 -0.44 13.11
CA ILE A 290 -26.58 -1.84 13.52
C ILE A 290 -28.04 -2.25 13.65
N GLU A 291 -28.87 -1.42 14.30
CA GLU A 291 -30.30 -1.68 14.43
C GLU A 291 -31.03 -1.72 13.08
N ASN A 292 -30.69 -0.78 12.18
CA ASN A 292 -31.27 -0.75 10.85
C ASN A 292 -30.88 -1.99 10.03
N ALA A 293 -29.61 -2.40 10.06
CA ALA A 293 -29.16 -3.61 9.38
C ALA A 293 -29.89 -4.86 9.89
N LYS A 294 -30.08 -4.99 11.23
CA LYS A 294 -30.87 -6.11 11.80
C LYS A 294 -32.32 -6.13 11.35
N LYS A 295 -32.97 -4.98 11.16
CA LYS A 295 -34.34 -4.89 10.65
C LYS A 295 -34.44 -5.36 9.18
N ILE A 296 -33.47 -4.97 8.35
CA ILE A 296 -33.44 -5.38 6.93
C ILE A 296 -33.24 -6.90 6.79
N ASP A 297 -32.40 -7.50 7.63
CA ASP A 297 -32.13 -8.95 7.60
C ASP A 297 -33.36 -9.78 8.04
N PHE A 298 -34.25 -9.21 8.87
CA PHE A 298 -35.51 -9.84 9.29
C PHE A 298 -36.65 -9.73 8.24
N ASP A 299 -36.58 -8.75 7.35
CA ASP A 299 -37.65 -8.46 6.36
C ASP A 299 -37.37 -9.06 4.97
N LEU A 300 -36.23 -9.73 4.75
CA LEU A 300 -35.95 -10.45 3.51
C LEU A 300 -36.64 -11.84 3.57
N PRO A 301 -37.60 -12.14 2.71
CA PRO A 301 -38.15 -13.48 2.59
C PRO A 301 -37.05 -14.44 2.07
N PHE A 302 -36.90 -15.56 2.72
CA PHE A 302 -36.06 -16.68 2.28
C PHE A 302 -36.46 -17.20 0.92
#